data_7ab3074c269b720100ca9dc0c5f4c1cb
#
_entry.id   7ab3074c269b720100ca9dc0c5f4c1cb
#
_cell.length_a   1.000
_cell.length_b   1.000
_cell.length_c   1.000
_cell.angle_alpha   90.00
_cell.angle_beta   90.00
_cell.angle_gamma   90.00
#
_symmetry.space_group_name_H-M   'P 1'
#
loop_
_entity.id
_entity.type
_entity.pdbx_description
1 polymer ?
#
loop_
_entity_poly.entity_id
_entity_poly.type
_entity_poly.pdbx_seq_one_letter_code
_entity_poly.pdbx_strand_id
1 'polypeptide(L)'
;ELNSDHSNVIWAVHALTGDGQVADWWSGLVGENALYNYSSHFIICANLLGSGYGSTNALSENPSTGTPYFYDFPVLSTRDLAQSLESLRQHLKIEQIHTLIGGSLGGQVALEWAYTLGQRLQHAIIIASTAKTSPWVIGFNEAQRMAIAADNTWGQAHQDAGKKGLEAARAIAMLSYRNPSDINTKQKESEEKLDGFLAASYLRYQGSKLAKRFQAFSYWSLTKAMDSHDIGRGRGGVENALKTIQ
;
A
#
# COMPACT_ATOMS: atom_id res chain seq x y z
N GLU A 1 -8.69 11.59 18.43
CA GLU A 1 -7.42 11.98 19.04
C GLU A 1 -7.47 11.61 20.52
N LEU A 2 -6.74 10.56 20.92
CA LEU A 2 -6.86 9.99 22.28
C LEU A 2 -5.72 10.43 23.20
N ASN A 3 -4.67 11.03 22.64
CA ASN A 3 -3.51 11.58 23.36
C ASN A 3 -3.24 13.00 22.84
N SER A 4 -3.66 13.99 23.60
CA SER A 4 -3.62 15.41 23.20
C SER A 4 -2.25 16.06 23.26
N ASP A 5 -1.27 15.45 23.92
CA ASP A 5 0.09 15.97 24.01
C ASP A 5 1.00 15.44 22.90
N HIS A 6 0.47 14.62 21.98
CA HIS A 6 1.19 14.02 20.86
C HIS A 6 2.47 13.25 21.28
N SER A 7 2.51 12.77 22.52
CA SER A 7 3.61 11.95 23.00
C SER A 7 3.50 10.52 22.46
N ASN A 8 4.62 9.81 22.37
CA ASN A 8 4.66 8.43 21.87
C ASN A 8 3.94 8.24 20.54
N VAL A 9 4.25 9.06 19.56
CA VAL A 9 3.62 8.99 18.23
C VAL A 9 3.97 7.70 17.54
N ILE A 10 2.95 6.91 17.20
CA ILE A 10 3.05 5.73 16.35
C ILE A 10 2.47 6.08 14.99
N TRP A 11 3.29 6.06 13.95
CA TRP A 11 2.82 6.31 12.61
C TRP A 11 2.84 5.02 11.80
N ALA A 12 1.66 4.49 11.50
CA ALA A 12 1.48 3.32 10.67
C ALA A 12 1.30 3.74 9.21
N VAL A 13 1.95 3.01 8.29
CA VAL A 13 1.83 3.21 6.85
C VAL A 13 1.25 1.96 6.22
N HIS A 14 0.07 2.08 5.62
CA HIS A 14 -0.68 0.95 5.10
C HIS A 14 -0.07 0.35 3.82
N ALA A 15 -0.34 -0.93 3.57
CA ALA A 15 0.06 -1.63 2.35
C ALA A 15 -0.81 -1.22 1.14
N LEU A 16 -0.50 -1.73 -0.06
CA LEU A 16 -1.08 -1.39 -1.36
C LEU A 16 -2.61 -1.19 -1.33
N THR A 17 -3.34 -2.09 -0.70
CA THR A 17 -4.82 -2.07 -0.65
C THR A 17 -5.37 -1.85 0.75
N GLY A 18 -4.54 -1.35 1.67
CA GLY A 18 -4.94 -0.93 3.01
C GLY A 18 -5.56 0.47 3.00
N ASP A 19 -5.96 0.91 4.17
CA ASP A 19 -6.53 2.23 4.45
C ASP A 19 -6.10 2.74 5.83
N GLY A 20 -6.61 3.90 6.24
CA GLY A 20 -6.30 4.52 7.52
C GLY A 20 -6.84 3.81 8.75
N GLN A 21 -7.66 2.77 8.62
CA GLN A 21 -8.27 2.03 9.72
C GLN A 21 -7.31 0.95 10.26
N VAL A 22 -6.15 1.38 10.76
CA VAL A 22 -5.08 0.46 11.19
C VAL A 22 -5.51 -0.54 12.26
N ALA A 23 -6.44 -0.18 13.12
CA ALA A 23 -6.96 -1.08 14.15
C ALA A 23 -7.74 -2.27 13.57
N ASP A 24 -8.33 -2.12 12.37
CA ASP A 24 -9.09 -3.19 11.73
C ASP A 24 -8.17 -4.24 11.10
N TRP A 25 -7.13 -3.80 10.40
CA TRP A 25 -6.24 -4.72 9.69
C TRP A 25 -4.98 -5.12 10.47
N TRP A 26 -4.68 -4.42 11.58
CA TRP A 26 -3.64 -4.77 12.56
C TRP A 26 -4.17 -4.85 13.99
N SER A 27 -5.36 -5.41 14.17
CA SER A 27 -6.04 -5.53 15.46
C SER A 27 -5.22 -6.21 16.57
N GLY A 28 -4.25 -7.07 16.21
CA GLY A 28 -3.31 -7.67 17.17
C GLY A 28 -2.17 -6.75 17.60
N LEU A 29 -1.91 -5.66 16.87
CA LEU A 29 -0.84 -4.71 17.12
C LEU A 29 -1.34 -3.38 17.65
N VAL A 30 -2.47 -2.91 17.14
CA VAL A 30 -3.09 -1.62 17.44
C VAL A 30 -4.50 -1.83 17.98
N GLY A 31 -4.79 -1.31 19.16
CA GLY A 31 -6.10 -1.46 19.81
C GLY A 31 -6.04 -1.19 21.31
N GLU A 32 -7.18 -1.25 21.99
CA GLU A 32 -7.29 -0.93 23.41
C GLU A 32 -6.38 -1.78 24.30
N ASN A 33 -6.24 -3.07 24.00
CA ASN A 33 -5.41 -4.02 24.75
C ASN A 33 -4.21 -4.53 23.94
N ALA A 34 -3.82 -3.82 22.87
CA ALA A 34 -2.70 -4.18 22.01
C ALA A 34 -1.40 -3.49 22.44
N LEU A 35 -0.28 -3.84 21.77
CA LEU A 35 1.02 -3.23 22.03
C LEU A 35 0.96 -1.69 21.89
N TYR A 36 0.36 -1.21 20.83
CA TYR A 36 0.09 0.21 20.62
C TYR A 36 -1.37 0.49 21.00
N ASN A 37 -1.57 0.83 22.26
CA ASN A 37 -2.90 1.15 22.79
C ASN A 37 -3.19 2.66 22.72
N TYR A 38 -4.46 2.99 22.68
CA TYR A 38 -4.93 4.37 22.53
C TYR A 38 -4.72 5.26 23.76
N SER A 39 -4.49 4.67 24.93
CA SER A 39 -4.35 5.43 26.18
C SER A 39 -2.93 5.98 26.36
N SER A 40 -1.93 5.36 25.74
CA SER A 40 -0.51 5.73 25.91
C SER A 40 0.19 6.13 24.60
N HIS A 41 -0.48 6.02 23.47
CA HIS A 41 0.11 6.34 22.16
C HIS A 41 -0.81 7.24 21.33
N PHE A 42 -0.22 8.21 20.67
CA PHE A 42 -0.89 8.96 19.60
C PHE A 42 -0.66 8.22 18.28
N ILE A 43 -1.71 7.53 17.80
CA ILE A 43 -1.61 6.62 16.66
C ILE A 43 -2.16 7.29 15.40
N ILE A 44 -1.37 7.31 14.34
CA ILE A 44 -1.71 7.90 13.05
C ILE A 44 -1.58 6.84 11.97
N CYS A 45 -2.57 6.74 11.11
CA CYS A 45 -2.51 6.04 9.83
C CYS A 45 -3.22 6.87 8.78
N ALA A 46 -2.45 7.55 7.94
CA ALA A 46 -3.00 8.34 6.85
C ALA A 46 -3.18 7.48 5.60
N ASN A 47 -4.26 7.73 4.84
CA ASN A 47 -4.42 7.15 3.51
C ASN A 47 -3.34 7.71 2.58
N LEU A 48 -2.60 6.84 1.91
CA LEU A 48 -1.54 7.24 0.97
C LEU A 48 -2.11 8.00 -0.23
N LEU A 49 -1.38 8.99 -0.70
CA LEU A 49 -1.68 9.69 -1.95
C LEU A 49 -1.80 8.67 -3.10
N GLY A 50 -2.82 8.81 -3.92
CA GLY A 50 -3.15 7.83 -4.96
C GLY A 50 -4.04 6.67 -4.51
N SER A 51 -4.25 6.49 -3.18
CA SER A 51 -5.17 5.49 -2.64
C SER A 51 -6.63 5.90 -2.84
N GLY A 52 -7.53 4.91 -2.96
CA GLY A 52 -8.97 5.13 -3.14
C GLY A 52 -9.74 5.52 -1.87
N TYR A 53 -9.08 5.77 -0.73
CA TYR A 53 -9.72 5.97 0.57
C TYR A 53 -9.49 7.37 1.14
N GLY A 54 -9.98 8.40 0.45
CA GLY A 54 -10.03 9.77 0.98
C GLY A 54 -8.82 10.65 0.67
N SER A 55 -7.69 10.10 0.22
CA SER A 55 -6.59 10.90 -0.33
C SER A 55 -6.80 11.20 -1.80
N THR A 56 -6.18 12.28 -2.29
CA THR A 56 -6.19 12.64 -3.70
C THR A 56 -5.71 11.46 -4.56
N ASN A 57 -6.49 11.11 -5.57
CA ASN A 57 -6.25 9.97 -6.46
C ASN A 57 -6.81 10.25 -7.86
N ALA A 58 -6.74 9.29 -8.76
CA ALA A 58 -7.19 9.44 -10.14
C ALA A 58 -8.67 9.81 -10.31
N LEU A 59 -9.52 9.53 -9.32
CA LEU A 59 -10.93 9.93 -9.34
C LEU A 59 -11.20 11.28 -8.67
N SER A 60 -10.18 11.91 -8.09
CA SER A 60 -10.28 13.26 -7.56
C SER A 60 -10.37 14.28 -8.70
N GLU A 61 -11.07 15.36 -8.46
CA GLU A 61 -11.15 16.48 -9.40
C GLU A 61 -9.78 17.12 -9.62
N ASN A 62 -9.42 17.28 -10.87
CA ASN A 62 -8.26 18.06 -11.29
C ASN A 62 -8.63 19.55 -11.25
N PRO A 63 -8.01 20.37 -10.39
CA PRO A 63 -8.38 21.78 -10.25
C PRO A 63 -8.12 22.62 -11.50
N SER A 64 -7.32 22.12 -12.45
CA SER A 64 -7.06 22.80 -13.71
C SER A 64 -8.16 22.58 -14.77
N THR A 65 -8.92 21.51 -14.67
CA THR A 65 -9.93 21.12 -15.67
C THR A 65 -11.35 21.05 -15.12
N GLY A 66 -11.52 20.94 -13.79
CA GLY A 66 -12.80 20.72 -13.12
C GLY A 66 -13.40 19.32 -13.34
N THR A 67 -12.60 18.38 -13.84
CA THR A 67 -12.99 16.98 -14.08
C THR A 67 -12.05 16.03 -13.37
N PRO A 68 -12.45 14.77 -13.09
CA PRO A 68 -11.54 13.79 -12.50
C PRO A 68 -10.28 13.57 -13.36
N TYR A 69 -9.15 13.34 -12.68
CA TYR A 69 -7.88 13.08 -13.37
C TYR A 69 -7.91 11.86 -14.28
N PHE A 70 -8.53 10.76 -13.86
CA PHE A 70 -8.47 9.45 -14.51
C PHE A 70 -7.05 9.08 -14.94
N TYR A 71 -6.78 9.02 -16.24
CA TYR A 71 -5.49 8.65 -16.83
C TYR A 71 -4.44 9.75 -16.74
N ASP A 72 -4.86 10.99 -16.51
CA ASP A 72 -3.97 12.15 -16.34
C ASP A 72 -3.45 12.28 -14.91
N PHE A 73 -3.82 11.36 -14.01
CA PHE A 73 -3.27 11.36 -12.66
C PHE A 73 -1.75 11.15 -12.70
N PRO A 74 -0.96 12.00 -12.03
CA PRO A 74 0.48 11.97 -12.14
C PRO A 74 1.07 10.63 -11.66
N VAL A 75 2.18 10.23 -12.26
CA VAL A 75 2.96 9.08 -11.81
C VAL A 75 3.64 9.45 -10.50
N LEU A 76 3.32 8.71 -9.45
CA LEU A 76 3.88 8.89 -8.12
C LEU A 76 5.04 7.93 -7.89
N SER A 77 6.02 8.36 -7.12
CA SER A 77 7.06 7.51 -6.54
C SER A 77 6.82 7.28 -5.05
N THR A 78 7.51 6.32 -4.45
CA THR A 78 7.49 6.12 -2.99
C THR A 78 8.01 7.35 -2.22
N ARG A 79 8.87 8.17 -2.85
CA ARG A 79 9.31 9.47 -2.29
C ARG A 79 8.19 10.49 -2.23
N ASP A 80 7.37 10.58 -3.26
CA ASP A 80 6.22 11.49 -3.28
C ASP A 80 5.22 11.09 -2.19
N LEU A 81 5.00 9.78 -2.00
CA LEU A 81 4.16 9.28 -0.92
C LEU A 81 4.74 9.62 0.45
N ALA A 82 6.04 9.44 0.67
CA ALA A 82 6.71 9.83 1.91
C ALA A 82 6.66 11.35 2.15
N GLN A 83 6.84 12.16 1.09
CA GLN A 83 6.76 13.61 1.18
C GLN A 83 5.35 14.09 1.55
N SER A 84 4.31 13.42 1.06
CA SER A 84 2.94 13.74 1.46
C SER A 84 2.68 13.47 2.94
N LEU A 85 3.24 12.39 3.49
CA LEU A 85 3.17 12.10 4.92
C LEU A 85 3.98 13.11 5.74
N GLU A 86 5.15 13.54 5.24
CA GLU A 86 5.94 14.59 5.90
C GLU A 86 5.18 15.92 5.95
N SER A 87 4.48 16.30 4.87
CA SER A 87 3.64 17.49 4.85
C SER A 87 2.51 17.40 5.89
N LEU A 88 1.89 16.21 6.04
CA LEU A 88 0.88 15.97 7.06
C LEU A 88 1.47 16.05 8.48
N ARG A 89 2.66 15.47 8.72
CA ARG A 89 3.36 15.56 10.00
C ARG A 89 3.60 17.01 10.42
N GLN A 90 4.07 17.84 9.48
CA GLN A 90 4.30 19.27 9.72
C GLN A 90 2.99 20.02 10.01
N HIS A 91 1.92 19.72 9.26
CA HIS A 91 0.59 20.29 9.49
C HIS A 91 0.06 19.96 10.89
N LEU A 92 0.26 18.72 11.35
CA LEU A 92 -0.11 18.26 12.68
C LEU A 92 0.85 18.74 13.78
N LYS A 93 1.92 19.45 13.43
CA LYS A 93 2.97 19.96 14.35
C LYS A 93 3.61 18.85 15.20
N ILE A 94 3.76 17.66 14.63
CA ILE A 94 4.43 16.54 15.29
C ILE A 94 5.93 16.71 15.11
N GLU A 95 6.65 16.93 16.19
CA GLU A 95 8.10 17.14 16.14
C GLU A 95 8.86 15.83 16.00
N GLN A 96 8.45 14.80 16.73
CA GLN A 96 9.11 13.50 16.75
C GLN A 96 8.10 12.36 16.54
N ILE A 97 8.55 11.31 15.86
CA ILE A 97 7.84 10.04 15.72
C ILE A 97 8.57 9.00 16.56
N HIS A 98 7.89 8.42 17.54
CA HIS A 98 8.44 7.34 18.35
C HIS A 98 8.63 6.08 17.51
N THR A 99 7.58 5.65 16.78
CA THR A 99 7.67 4.48 15.93
C THR A 99 7.00 4.74 14.58
N LEU A 100 7.75 4.55 13.52
CA LEU A 100 7.25 4.49 12.15
C LEU A 100 7.19 3.02 11.73
N ILE A 101 6.01 2.51 11.40
CA ILE A 101 5.82 1.11 11.05
C ILE A 101 5.08 0.98 9.72
N GLY A 102 5.60 0.15 8.81
CA GLY A 102 4.99 -0.10 7.52
C GLY A 102 5.26 -1.49 6.97
N GLY A 103 4.27 -2.06 6.28
CA GLY A 103 4.37 -3.34 5.61
C GLY A 103 4.25 -3.21 4.08
N SER A 104 5.02 -4.01 3.32
CA SER A 104 4.98 -4.04 1.86
C SER A 104 5.21 -2.64 1.26
N LEU A 105 4.29 -2.08 0.45
CA LEU A 105 4.34 -0.68 -0.02
C LEU A 105 4.50 0.29 1.15
N GLY A 106 3.76 0.08 2.24
CA GLY A 106 3.90 0.93 3.43
C GLY A 106 5.31 0.89 4.02
N GLY A 107 5.99 -0.26 3.94
CA GLY A 107 7.39 -0.40 4.34
C GLY A 107 8.35 0.34 3.40
N GLN A 108 8.10 0.35 2.10
CA GLN A 108 8.89 1.14 1.13
C GLN A 108 8.76 2.64 1.40
N VAL A 109 7.53 3.11 1.64
CA VAL A 109 7.26 4.51 1.98
C VAL A 109 7.88 4.89 3.33
N ALA A 110 7.72 4.02 4.34
CA ALA A 110 8.32 4.23 5.65
C ALA A 110 9.86 4.31 5.58
N LEU A 111 10.49 3.49 4.74
CA LEU A 111 11.93 3.51 4.55
C LEU A 111 12.40 4.81 3.88
N GLU A 112 11.71 5.29 2.84
CA GLU A 112 11.98 6.60 2.22
C GLU A 112 11.80 7.75 3.21
N TRP A 113 10.78 7.67 4.05
CA TRP A 113 10.52 8.70 5.04
C TRP A 113 11.49 8.66 6.23
N ALA A 114 11.90 7.48 6.69
CA ALA A 114 12.93 7.32 7.71
C ALA A 114 14.24 8.01 7.31
N TYR A 115 14.63 7.91 6.03
CA TYR A 115 15.80 8.61 5.51
C TYR A 115 15.72 10.14 5.69
N THR A 116 14.54 10.73 5.50
CA THR A 116 14.35 12.19 5.59
C THR A 116 14.03 12.68 7.00
N LEU A 117 13.46 11.83 7.85
CA LEU A 117 13.19 12.15 9.26
C LEU A 117 14.47 12.30 10.08
N GLY A 118 15.47 11.43 9.83
CA GLY A 118 16.70 11.44 10.61
C GLY A 118 16.41 11.34 12.11
N GLN A 119 17.00 12.22 12.93
CA GLN A 119 16.85 12.24 14.39
C GLN A 119 15.43 12.50 14.91
N ARG A 120 14.47 12.85 14.04
CA ARG A 120 13.04 12.97 14.41
C ARG A 120 12.34 11.61 14.53
N LEU A 121 13.00 10.53 14.15
CA LEU A 121 12.48 9.17 14.23
C LEU A 121 13.30 8.36 15.24
N GLN A 122 12.64 7.72 16.20
CA GLN A 122 13.33 6.86 17.16
C GLN A 122 13.41 5.40 16.69
N HIS A 123 12.31 4.86 16.13
CA HIS A 123 12.25 3.46 15.70
C HIS A 123 11.58 3.34 14.33
N ALA A 124 12.19 2.59 13.42
CA ALA A 124 11.60 2.20 12.13
C ALA A 124 11.38 0.67 12.12
N ILE A 125 10.14 0.24 11.87
CA ILE A 125 9.77 -1.17 11.75
C ILE A 125 9.29 -1.41 10.31
N ILE A 126 10.12 -2.10 9.53
CA ILE A 126 9.88 -2.38 8.10
C ILE A 126 9.59 -3.86 7.94
N ILE A 127 8.36 -4.20 7.51
CA ILE A 127 7.87 -5.58 7.46
C ILE A 127 7.59 -5.98 6.00
N ALA A 128 8.09 -7.16 5.58
CA ALA A 128 7.83 -7.72 4.25
C ALA A 128 8.05 -6.72 3.11
N SER A 129 9.15 -5.97 3.16
CA SER A 129 9.51 -4.90 2.23
C SER A 129 10.98 -4.97 1.86
N THR A 130 11.40 -4.13 0.92
CA THR A 130 12.77 -4.10 0.39
C THR A 130 13.26 -2.66 0.25
N ALA A 131 14.58 -2.46 0.28
CA ALA A 131 15.21 -1.18 0.03
C ALA A 131 15.21 -0.77 -1.47
N LYS A 132 15.00 -1.74 -2.34
CA LYS A 132 14.87 -1.55 -3.79
C LYS A 132 13.98 -2.65 -4.35
N THR A 133 13.01 -2.27 -5.20
CA THR A 133 12.12 -3.24 -5.83
C THR A 133 12.88 -4.10 -6.83
N SER A 134 12.75 -5.42 -6.68
CA SER A 134 13.42 -6.38 -7.57
C SER A 134 12.69 -6.51 -8.91
N PRO A 135 13.39 -6.92 -9.99
CA PRO A 135 12.74 -7.23 -11.27
C PRO A 135 11.61 -8.27 -11.16
N TRP A 136 11.71 -9.22 -10.24
CA TRP A 136 10.66 -10.19 -9.95
C TRP A 136 9.36 -9.54 -9.49
N VAL A 137 9.43 -8.64 -8.53
CA VAL A 137 8.26 -7.89 -8.04
C VAL A 137 7.69 -6.98 -9.12
N ILE A 138 8.55 -6.29 -9.88
CA ILE A 138 8.14 -5.47 -11.04
C ILE A 138 7.38 -6.33 -12.05
N GLY A 139 7.88 -7.54 -12.36
CA GLY A 139 7.22 -8.47 -13.27
C GLY A 139 5.82 -8.87 -12.80
N PHE A 140 5.65 -9.18 -11.51
CA PHE A 140 4.33 -9.45 -10.94
C PHE A 140 3.39 -8.24 -10.99
N ASN A 141 3.89 -7.05 -10.66
CA ASN A 141 3.08 -5.83 -10.72
C ASN A 141 2.67 -5.52 -12.17
N GLU A 142 3.56 -5.72 -13.13
CA GLU A 142 3.25 -5.52 -14.54
C GLU A 142 2.20 -6.52 -15.05
N ALA A 143 2.33 -7.81 -14.72
CA ALA A 143 1.33 -8.81 -15.07
C ALA A 143 -0.06 -8.44 -14.53
N GLN A 144 -0.14 -7.88 -13.33
CA GLN A 144 -1.37 -7.39 -12.74
C GLN A 144 -1.92 -6.16 -13.51
N ARG A 145 -1.06 -5.22 -13.90
CA ARG A 145 -1.47 -4.07 -14.73
C ARG A 145 -1.91 -4.49 -16.13
N MET A 146 -1.23 -5.47 -16.72
CA MET A 146 -1.67 -6.05 -18.00
C MET A 146 -3.07 -6.67 -17.90
N ALA A 147 -3.39 -7.33 -16.79
CA ALA A 147 -4.75 -7.84 -16.56
C ALA A 147 -5.79 -6.71 -16.46
N ILE A 148 -5.45 -5.59 -15.81
CA ILE A 148 -6.31 -4.39 -15.78
C ILE A 148 -6.45 -3.81 -17.19
N ALA A 149 -5.37 -3.68 -17.94
CA ALA A 149 -5.37 -3.11 -19.28
C ALA A 149 -6.14 -3.97 -20.30
N ALA A 150 -6.25 -5.28 -20.07
CA ALA A 150 -7.03 -6.19 -20.89
C ALA A 150 -8.55 -6.09 -20.67
N ASP A 151 -9.01 -5.37 -19.65
CA ASP A 151 -10.42 -5.09 -19.42
C ASP A 151 -10.95 -4.14 -20.50
N ASN A 152 -12.05 -4.50 -21.16
CA ASN A 152 -12.62 -3.73 -22.25
C ASN A 152 -13.16 -2.34 -21.84
N THR A 153 -13.30 -2.09 -20.54
CA THR A 153 -13.67 -0.78 -19.99
C THR A 153 -12.45 0.08 -19.66
N TRP A 154 -11.25 -0.51 -19.61
CA TRP A 154 -10.03 0.25 -19.41
C TRP A 154 -9.79 1.18 -20.62
N GLY A 155 -9.49 2.44 -20.35
CA GLY A 155 -9.45 3.49 -21.38
C GLY A 155 -10.69 4.40 -21.37
N GLN A 156 -11.76 4.02 -20.66
CA GLN A 156 -12.93 4.87 -20.47
C GLN A 156 -12.74 5.76 -19.23
N ALA A 157 -13.13 7.03 -19.34
CA ALA A 157 -13.10 7.97 -18.21
C ALA A 157 -14.30 7.72 -17.26
N HIS A 158 -14.27 6.59 -16.57
CA HIS A 158 -15.33 6.15 -15.67
C HIS A 158 -14.74 5.48 -14.41
N GLN A 159 -15.35 5.72 -13.25
CA GLN A 159 -14.84 5.25 -11.95
C GLN A 159 -14.67 3.72 -11.85
N ASP A 160 -15.50 2.94 -12.54
CA ASP A 160 -15.45 1.48 -12.56
C ASP A 160 -14.62 0.90 -13.71
N ALA A 161 -13.92 1.75 -14.50
CA ALA A 161 -13.06 1.28 -15.58
C ALA A 161 -11.99 0.33 -15.04
N GLY A 162 -11.78 -0.80 -15.73
CA GLY A 162 -10.81 -1.82 -15.35
C GLY A 162 -11.21 -2.71 -14.17
N LYS A 163 -12.45 -2.67 -13.70
CA LYS A 163 -12.90 -3.40 -12.50
C LYS A 163 -12.76 -4.92 -12.62
N LYS A 164 -13.09 -5.50 -13.78
CA LYS A 164 -12.89 -6.94 -14.05
C LYS A 164 -11.42 -7.29 -14.15
N GLY A 165 -10.62 -6.42 -14.76
CA GLY A 165 -9.18 -6.53 -14.80
C GLY A 165 -8.57 -6.48 -13.41
N LEU A 166 -9.08 -5.63 -12.50
CA LEU A 166 -8.66 -5.59 -11.09
C LEU A 166 -8.98 -6.90 -10.35
N GLU A 167 -10.11 -7.55 -10.62
CA GLU A 167 -10.40 -8.89 -10.08
C GLU A 167 -9.32 -9.89 -10.47
N ALA A 168 -8.92 -9.92 -11.75
CA ALA A 168 -7.85 -10.77 -12.26
C ALA A 168 -6.47 -10.38 -11.69
N ALA A 169 -6.16 -9.09 -11.62
CA ALA A 169 -4.93 -8.58 -11.01
C ALA A 169 -4.80 -9.03 -9.55
N ARG A 170 -5.89 -8.97 -8.78
CA ARG A 170 -5.90 -9.47 -7.40
C ARG A 170 -5.67 -10.98 -7.32
N ALA A 171 -6.22 -11.76 -8.23
CA ALA A 171 -5.96 -13.20 -8.29
C ALA A 171 -4.47 -13.51 -8.51
N ILE A 172 -3.82 -12.80 -9.44
CA ILE A 172 -2.36 -12.89 -9.67
C ILE A 172 -1.59 -12.52 -8.39
N ALA A 173 -1.95 -11.41 -7.73
CA ALA A 173 -1.32 -10.97 -6.49
C ALA A 173 -1.42 -12.03 -5.38
N MET A 174 -2.58 -12.68 -5.24
CA MET A 174 -2.79 -13.70 -4.21
C MET A 174 -1.85 -14.90 -4.36
N LEU A 175 -1.47 -15.27 -5.56
CA LEU A 175 -0.48 -16.33 -5.80
C LEU A 175 0.93 -15.91 -5.34
N SER A 176 1.30 -14.64 -5.50
CA SER A 176 2.60 -14.13 -5.04
C SER A 176 2.66 -13.88 -3.53
N TYR A 177 1.52 -13.68 -2.85
CA TYR A 177 1.45 -13.40 -1.40
C TYR A 177 1.39 -14.65 -0.54
N ARG A 178 1.19 -15.82 -1.13
CA ARG A 178 1.00 -17.08 -0.40
C ARG A 178 2.12 -18.05 -0.70
N ASN A 179 2.47 -18.83 0.31
CA ASN A 179 3.33 -19.99 0.10
C ASN A 179 2.55 -21.06 -0.69
N PRO A 180 3.14 -21.67 -1.75
CA PRO A 180 2.50 -22.77 -2.47
C PRO A 180 2.01 -23.91 -1.58
N SER A 181 2.74 -24.27 -0.53
CA SER A 181 2.32 -25.31 0.41
C SER A 181 1.05 -24.95 1.17
N ASP A 182 0.87 -23.68 1.54
CA ASP A 182 -0.37 -23.20 2.18
C ASP A 182 -1.58 -23.29 1.25
N ILE A 183 -1.40 -22.91 -0.02
CA ILE A 183 -2.47 -23.05 -1.01
C ILE A 183 -2.81 -24.52 -1.23
N ASN A 184 -1.81 -25.38 -1.45
CA ASN A 184 -2.01 -26.80 -1.67
C ASN A 184 -2.72 -27.48 -0.50
N THR A 185 -2.44 -27.06 0.73
CA THR A 185 -3.07 -27.63 1.92
C THR A 185 -4.50 -27.10 2.11
N LYS A 186 -4.69 -25.77 2.02
CA LYS A 186 -5.97 -25.12 2.32
C LYS A 186 -7.01 -25.25 1.21
N GLN A 187 -6.55 -25.45 -0.03
CA GLN A 187 -7.41 -25.57 -1.21
C GLN A 187 -7.41 -27.00 -1.78
N LYS A 188 -7.01 -27.98 -0.95
CA LYS A 188 -7.06 -29.40 -1.33
C LYS A 188 -8.51 -29.85 -1.51
N GLU A 189 -8.77 -30.50 -2.63
CA GLU A 189 -10.08 -31.10 -2.89
C GLU A 189 -10.32 -32.31 -1.99
N SER A 190 -11.54 -32.48 -1.54
CA SER A 190 -11.99 -33.65 -0.78
C SER A 190 -12.51 -34.78 -1.67
N GLU A 191 -12.88 -34.46 -2.91
CA GLU A 191 -13.48 -35.39 -3.88
C GLU A 191 -12.84 -35.21 -5.25
N GLU A 192 -12.87 -36.26 -6.07
CA GLU A 192 -12.44 -36.18 -7.47
C GLU A 192 -13.44 -35.34 -8.28
N LYS A 193 -12.94 -34.38 -9.06
CA LYS A 193 -13.73 -33.55 -9.94
C LYS A 193 -12.92 -33.02 -11.11
N LEU A 194 -13.61 -32.65 -12.19
CA LEU A 194 -13.00 -32.16 -13.42
C LEU A 194 -13.04 -30.62 -13.53
N ASP A 195 -13.87 -29.93 -12.73
CA ASP A 195 -14.04 -28.48 -12.74
C ASP A 195 -14.51 -27.97 -11.37
N GLY A 196 -14.59 -26.66 -11.22
CA GLY A 196 -15.07 -26.02 -9.99
C GLY A 196 -14.11 -26.17 -8.80
N PHE A 197 -12.79 -26.19 -9.05
CA PHE A 197 -11.76 -26.37 -8.02
C PHE A 197 -11.78 -25.29 -6.95
N LEU A 198 -11.50 -25.67 -5.71
CA LEU A 198 -11.46 -24.77 -4.55
C LEU A 198 -10.45 -23.63 -4.76
N ALA A 199 -9.27 -23.94 -5.30
CA ALA A 199 -8.26 -22.93 -5.59
C ALA A 199 -8.77 -21.86 -6.59
N ALA A 200 -9.51 -22.28 -7.64
CA ALA A 200 -10.10 -21.37 -8.59
C ALA A 200 -11.19 -20.49 -7.96
N SER A 201 -12.04 -21.09 -7.13
CA SER A 201 -13.10 -20.38 -6.39
C SER A 201 -12.51 -19.38 -5.40
N TYR A 202 -11.44 -19.74 -4.69
CA TYR A 202 -10.71 -18.88 -3.79
C TYR A 202 -10.16 -17.63 -4.51
N LEU A 203 -9.51 -17.81 -5.66
CA LEU A 203 -8.96 -16.68 -6.41
C LEU A 203 -10.04 -15.74 -6.93
N ARG A 204 -11.14 -16.28 -7.48
CA ARG A 204 -12.30 -15.48 -7.92
C ARG A 204 -12.90 -14.69 -6.75
N TYR A 205 -13.07 -15.34 -5.59
CA TYR A 205 -13.57 -14.67 -4.38
C TYR A 205 -12.66 -13.52 -3.95
N GLN A 206 -11.34 -13.73 -3.91
CA GLN A 206 -10.39 -12.69 -3.50
C GLN A 206 -10.36 -11.52 -4.49
N GLY A 207 -10.46 -11.79 -5.79
CA GLY A 207 -10.59 -10.78 -6.83
C GLY A 207 -11.84 -9.92 -6.62
N SER A 208 -13.00 -10.56 -6.58
CA SER A 208 -14.28 -9.88 -6.39
C SER A 208 -14.36 -9.11 -5.06
N LYS A 209 -13.82 -9.68 -3.97
CA LYS A 209 -13.75 -9.01 -2.66
C LYS A 209 -12.97 -7.70 -2.73
N LEU A 210 -11.83 -7.67 -3.43
CA LEU A 210 -11.07 -6.43 -3.62
C LEU A 210 -11.82 -5.43 -4.49
N ALA A 211 -12.31 -5.83 -5.65
CA ALA A 211 -12.95 -4.95 -6.61
C ALA A 211 -14.27 -4.30 -6.12
N LYS A 212 -14.84 -4.80 -5.02
CA LYS A 212 -15.98 -4.17 -4.33
C LYS A 212 -15.60 -2.93 -3.52
N ARG A 213 -14.33 -2.80 -3.12
CA ARG A 213 -13.88 -1.75 -2.21
C ARG A 213 -12.69 -0.94 -2.72
N PHE A 214 -12.08 -1.35 -3.82
CA PHE A 214 -10.87 -0.72 -4.36
C PHE A 214 -11.00 -0.47 -5.85
N GLN A 215 -10.29 0.53 -6.36
CA GLN A 215 -10.39 1.01 -7.74
C GLN A 215 -9.17 0.58 -8.55
N ALA A 216 -9.38 0.28 -9.84
CA ALA A 216 -8.31 -0.10 -10.75
C ALA A 216 -7.29 1.03 -10.94
N PHE A 217 -7.72 2.28 -11.00
CA PHE A 217 -6.84 3.46 -11.09
C PHE A 217 -5.87 3.57 -9.91
N SER A 218 -6.36 3.43 -8.68
CA SER A 218 -5.53 3.47 -7.48
C SER A 218 -4.56 2.29 -7.43
N TYR A 219 -5.01 1.10 -7.82
CA TYR A 219 -4.16 -0.07 -7.91
C TYR A 219 -3.03 0.12 -8.94
N TRP A 220 -3.37 0.66 -10.10
CA TRP A 220 -2.42 1.00 -11.15
C TRP A 220 -1.35 1.99 -10.67
N SER A 221 -1.77 3.10 -10.10
CA SER A 221 -0.87 4.17 -9.63
C SER A 221 0.05 3.69 -8.52
N LEU A 222 -0.49 3.00 -7.52
CA LEU A 222 0.30 2.54 -6.38
C LEU A 222 1.25 1.39 -6.75
N THR A 223 0.89 0.50 -7.68
CA THR A 223 1.84 -0.52 -8.17
C THR A 223 2.99 0.10 -8.98
N LYS A 224 2.74 1.18 -9.73
CA LYS A 224 3.82 1.95 -10.37
C LYS A 224 4.73 2.64 -9.35
N ALA A 225 4.16 3.18 -8.29
CA ALA A 225 4.95 3.74 -7.18
C ALA A 225 5.85 2.68 -6.54
N MET A 226 5.33 1.46 -6.31
CA MET A 226 6.12 0.31 -5.81
C MET A 226 7.29 -0.03 -6.74
N ASP A 227 7.05 -0.08 -8.04
CA ASP A 227 8.09 -0.40 -9.03
C ASP A 227 9.20 0.64 -9.04
N SER A 228 8.86 1.90 -8.78
CA SER A 228 9.81 3.01 -8.74
C SER A 228 10.74 2.99 -7.53
N HIS A 229 10.45 2.15 -6.51
CA HIS A 229 11.16 2.20 -5.24
C HIS A 229 12.62 1.77 -5.36
N ASP A 230 13.50 2.69 -5.02
CA ASP A 230 14.95 2.52 -4.85
C ASP A 230 15.44 3.60 -3.89
N ILE A 231 15.65 3.23 -2.63
CA ILE A 231 16.11 4.18 -1.60
C ILE A 231 17.46 4.79 -1.95
N GLY A 232 18.28 4.06 -2.70
CA GLY A 232 19.63 4.49 -3.09
C GLY A 232 19.68 5.48 -4.25
N ARG A 233 18.56 5.69 -4.95
CA ARG A 233 18.49 6.56 -6.14
C ARG A 233 18.82 8.01 -5.78
N GLY A 234 19.93 8.53 -6.34
CA GLY A 234 20.44 9.87 -6.04
C GLY A 234 21.06 10.02 -4.64
N ARG A 235 21.33 8.89 -3.93
CA ARG A 235 21.92 8.88 -2.58
C ARG A 235 23.19 8.03 -2.48
N GLY A 236 23.85 7.78 -3.59
CA GLY A 236 25.08 6.99 -3.64
C GLY A 236 24.88 5.48 -3.48
N GLY A 237 23.67 4.97 -3.76
CA GLY A 237 23.33 3.56 -3.68
C GLY A 237 22.62 3.18 -2.38
N VAL A 238 22.05 1.96 -2.37
CA VAL A 238 21.24 1.45 -1.25
C VAL A 238 22.02 1.41 0.06
N GLU A 239 23.25 0.92 0.04
CA GLU A 239 24.08 0.80 1.24
C GLU A 239 24.35 2.18 1.89
N ASN A 240 24.70 3.18 1.09
CA ASN A 240 24.94 4.53 1.59
C ASN A 240 23.66 5.17 2.14
N ALA A 241 22.53 4.98 1.46
CA ALA A 241 21.25 5.48 1.93
C ALA A 241 20.84 4.84 3.28
N LEU A 242 21.03 3.52 3.43
CA LEU A 242 20.69 2.82 4.67
C LEU A 242 21.59 3.22 5.84
N LYS A 243 22.89 3.46 5.60
CA LYS A 243 23.81 3.97 6.64
C LYS A 243 23.44 5.35 7.19
N THR A 244 22.65 6.12 6.45
CA THR A 244 22.18 7.45 6.89
C THR A 244 20.97 7.35 7.83
N ILE A 245 20.25 6.24 7.79
CA ILE A 245 19.13 5.98 8.71
C ILE A 245 19.74 5.46 10.03
N GLN A 246 19.74 6.33 11.05
CA GLN A 246 20.30 6.03 12.37
C GLN A 246 19.18 5.69 13.35
#